data_f0cd841ac7ad0d22bfa218dd8aab7faa
#
_entry.id   f0cd841ac7ad0d22bfa218dd8aab7faa
#
_cell.length_a   1.000
_cell.length_b   1.000
_cell.length_c   1.000
_cell.angle_alpha   90.00
_cell.angle_beta   90.00
_cell.angle_gamma   90.00
#
_symmetry.space_group_name_H-M   'P 1'
#
loop_
_entity.id
_entity.type
_entity.pdbx_description
1 polymer ?
#
loop_
_entity_poly.entity_id
_entity_poly.type
_entity_poly.pdbx_seq_one_letter_code
_entity_poly.pdbx_strand_id
1 'polypeptide(L)'
;RSLNMTASNTNLKMRVAPINTNVALIGTDAEIKKENGFFVLNIPAAKKINIKLLIANQKIKNFFEIAKISKKPENLLAYTNGGTPQYAQKLITKITKGNQPGAFKVDRMELPYQSPWKNQMRLSGIDFLADRNKAVICSTDGDVWLVEGVLQQEGKLIWKRIASGLFQPLGIKIVDKNIFVTCRDQLVKLHDLNGD
;
A
#
# COMPACT_ATOMS: atom_id res chain seq x y z
N ARG A 1 4.36 -9.71 17.70
CA ARG A 1 4.86 -9.41 16.35
C ARG A 1 5.40 -10.67 15.72
N SER A 2 4.98 -10.98 14.47
CA SER A 2 5.56 -12.08 13.68
C SER A 2 6.69 -11.56 12.81
N LEU A 3 7.72 -12.38 12.62
CA LEU A 3 8.88 -12.11 11.78
C LEU A 3 9.10 -13.32 10.87
N ASN A 4 9.07 -13.08 9.56
CA ASN A 4 9.50 -14.04 8.56
C ASN A 4 10.71 -13.44 7.83
N MET A 5 11.79 -14.16 7.77
CA MET A 5 13.01 -13.74 7.07
C MET A 5 13.55 -14.88 6.24
N THR A 6 14.05 -14.56 5.07
CA THR A 6 14.90 -15.46 4.29
C THR A 6 16.27 -15.58 4.96
N ALA A 7 17.04 -16.61 4.59
CA ALA A 7 18.38 -16.78 5.12
C ALA A 7 19.27 -15.58 4.81
N SER A 8 19.99 -15.09 5.82
CA SER A 8 21.02 -14.05 5.69
C SER A 8 22.39 -14.69 5.55
N ASN A 9 23.32 -14.02 4.86
CA ASN A 9 24.71 -14.46 4.75
C ASN A 9 25.53 -14.18 6.02
N THR A 10 24.99 -13.40 6.96
CA THR A 10 25.65 -13.00 8.20
C THR A 10 24.72 -13.19 9.39
N ASN A 11 25.30 -13.33 10.57
CA ASN A 11 24.54 -13.29 11.81
C ASN A 11 23.95 -11.90 12.01
N LEU A 12 22.68 -11.83 12.37
CA LEU A 12 21.97 -10.58 12.62
C LEU A 12 21.59 -10.47 14.09
N LYS A 13 21.56 -9.25 14.58
CA LYS A 13 21.06 -8.92 15.92
C LYS A 13 19.96 -7.88 15.81
N MET A 14 18.86 -8.10 16.57
CA MET A 14 17.78 -7.15 16.65
C MET A 14 17.50 -6.84 18.13
N ARG A 15 17.55 -5.56 18.48
CA ARG A 15 17.12 -5.08 19.80
C ARG A 15 15.60 -5.18 19.88
N VAL A 16 15.08 -5.93 20.85
CA VAL A 16 13.67 -6.26 21.01
C VAL A 16 12.97 -5.32 21.97
N ALA A 17 13.47 -5.26 23.21
CA ALA A 17 12.85 -4.46 24.28
C ALA A 17 13.83 -4.26 25.44
N PRO A 18 13.64 -3.26 26.31
CA PRO A 18 14.39 -3.09 27.55
C PRO A 18 14.20 -4.29 28.49
N ILE A 19 15.19 -4.59 29.35
CA ILE A 19 15.16 -5.73 30.28
C ILE A 19 14.06 -5.64 31.36
N ASN A 20 13.48 -4.47 31.57
CA ASN A 20 12.34 -4.25 32.44
C ASN A 20 10.98 -4.53 31.77
N THR A 21 10.95 -5.34 30.73
CA THR A 21 9.75 -5.84 30.06
C THR A 21 9.71 -7.36 30.13
N ASN A 22 8.53 -7.94 29.88
CA ASN A 22 8.38 -9.37 29.64
C ASN A 22 8.52 -9.63 28.15
N VAL A 23 9.38 -10.58 27.77
CA VAL A 23 9.60 -10.98 26.38
C VAL A 23 9.54 -12.50 26.26
N ALA A 24 8.77 -13.01 25.30
CA ALA A 24 8.75 -14.43 24.95
C ALA A 24 8.94 -14.61 23.44
N LEU A 25 9.67 -15.65 23.08
CA LEU A 25 9.93 -16.07 21.71
C LEU A 25 9.15 -17.35 21.42
N ILE A 26 8.41 -17.37 20.32
CA ILE A 26 7.71 -18.55 19.80
C ILE A 26 8.26 -18.82 18.42
N GLY A 27 8.71 -20.03 18.17
CA GLY A 27 9.36 -20.47 16.93
C GLY A 27 10.77 -20.97 17.21
N THR A 28 11.45 -21.40 16.14
CA THR A 28 12.78 -22.02 16.17
C THR A 28 13.82 -21.17 15.43
N ASP A 29 15.09 -21.55 15.57
CA ASP A 29 16.23 -21.00 14.82
C ASP A 29 16.63 -19.56 15.16
N ALA A 30 16.14 -19.01 16.28
CA ALA A 30 16.60 -17.75 16.83
C ALA A 30 16.63 -17.81 18.37
N GLU A 31 17.44 -16.98 18.98
CA GLU A 31 17.66 -16.97 20.42
C GLU A 31 17.57 -15.54 20.98
N ILE A 32 16.96 -15.40 22.16
CA ILE A 32 16.94 -14.11 22.88
C ILE A 32 17.97 -14.11 23.98
N LYS A 33 18.86 -13.11 23.99
CA LYS A 33 19.84 -12.85 25.06
C LYS A 33 19.63 -11.48 25.67
N LYS A 34 20.12 -11.31 26.91
CA LYS A 34 20.17 -10.00 27.56
C LYS A 34 21.53 -9.37 27.29
N GLU A 35 21.57 -8.25 26.60
CA GLU A 35 22.80 -7.52 26.25
C GLU A 35 22.56 -6.01 26.48
N ASN A 36 23.47 -5.35 27.17
CA ASN A 36 23.47 -3.90 27.37
C ASN A 36 22.12 -3.29 27.79
N GLY A 37 21.44 -3.94 28.75
CA GLY A 37 20.15 -3.46 29.26
C GLY A 37 18.92 -3.75 28.36
N PHE A 38 19.09 -4.58 27.33
CA PHE A 38 18.02 -4.96 26.40
C PHE A 38 17.92 -6.47 26.21
N PHE A 39 16.73 -6.92 25.83
CA PHE A 39 16.56 -8.20 25.17
C PHE A 39 16.97 -8.06 23.71
N VAL A 40 17.88 -8.90 23.27
CA VAL A 40 18.44 -8.92 21.90
C VAL A 40 18.15 -10.28 21.28
N LEU A 41 17.47 -10.27 20.13
CA LEU A 41 17.25 -11.43 19.29
C LEU A 41 18.49 -11.66 18.44
N ASN A 42 19.10 -12.85 18.58
CA ASN A 42 20.20 -13.31 17.75
C ASN A 42 19.66 -14.23 16.66
N ILE A 43 19.91 -13.90 15.42
CA ILE A 43 19.47 -14.62 14.23
C ILE A 43 20.73 -15.17 13.54
N PRO A 44 20.94 -16.50 13.54
CA PRO A 44 22.12 -17.08 12.92
C PRO A 44 22.07 -16.95 11.40
N ALA A 45 23.26 -16.88 10.78
CA ALA A 45 23.41 -16.92 9.33
C ALA A 45 22.83 -18.22 8.75
N ALA A 46 22.47 -18.19 7.46
CA ALA A 46 21.97 -19.31 6.67
C ALA A 46 20.67 -19.97 7.20
N LYS A 47 19.97 -19.34 8.14
CA LYS A 47 18.69 -19.84 8.69
C LYS A 47 17.51 -19.03 8.18
N LYS A 48 16.45 -19.72 7.74
CA LYS A 48 15.15 -19.11 7.54
C LYS A 48 14.48 -18.93 8.89
N ILE A 49 13.95 -17.74 9.15
CA ILE A 49 13.34 -17.41 10.44
C ILE A 49 11.85 -17.24 10.27
N ASN A 50 11.11 -17.98 11.08
CA ASN A 50 9.66 -17.81 11.24
C ASN A 50 9.37 -17.83 12.75
N ILE A 51 9.32 -16.66 13.35
CA ILE A 51 9.17 -16.49 14.79
C ILE A 51 8.08 -15.48 15.13
N LYS A 52 7.60 -15.57 16.36
CA LYS A 52 6.70 -14.58 16.95
C LYS A 52 7.27 -14.10 18.27
N LEU A 53 7.36 -12.78 18.41
CA LEU A 53 7.76 -12.11 19.63
C LEU A 53 6.53 -11.58 20.34
N LEU A 54 6.35 -11.96 21.62
CA LEU A 54 5.43 -11.34 22.55
C LEU A 54 6.22 -10.41 23.45
N ILE A 55 5.72 -9.20 23.63
CA ILE A 55 6.34 -8.18 24.47
C ILE A 55 5.24 -7.57 25.32
N ALA A 56 5.45 -7.47 26.62
CA ALA A 56 4.49 -6.87 27.53
C ALA A 56 5.16 -6.17 28.71
N ASN A 57 4.43 -5.27 29.35
CA ASN A 57 4.87 -4.69 30.60
C ASN A 57 4.99 -5.78 31.69
N GLN A 58 5.98 -5.67 32.56
CA GLN A 58 6.19 -6.59 33.68
C GLN A 58 4.99 -6.73 34.64
N LYS A 59 4.08 -5.76 34.66
CA LYS A 59 2.86 -5.82 35.49
C LYS A 59 1.88 -6.94 35.06
N ILE A 60 2.04 -7.54 33.89
CA ILE A 60 1.21 -8.65 33.44
C ILE A 60 1.73 -9.95 34.04
N LYS A 61 1.10 -10.38 35.13
CA LYS A 61 1.55 -11.55 35.95
C LYS A 61 1.47 -12.88 35.21
N ASN A 62 0.47 -13.06 34.31
CA ASN A 62 0.23 -14.30 33.56
C ASN A 62 0.84 -14.28 32.14
N PHE A 63 1.81 -13.41 31.88
CA PHE A 63 2.40 -13.23 30.55
C PHE A 63 2.94 -14.53 29.93
N PHE A 64 3.67 -15.33 30.70
CA PHE A 64 4.29 -16.56 30.19
C PHE A 64 3.27 -17.68 29.93
N GLU A 65 2.16 -17.71 30.68
CA GLU A 65 1.04 -18.62 30.38
C GLU A 65 0.34 -18.23 29.07
N ILE A 66 0.12 -16.94 28.87
CA ILE A 66 -0.39 -16.42 27.58
C ILE A 66 0.58 -16.77 26.44
N ALA A 67 1.88 -16.68 26.66
CA ALA A 67 2.87 -17.02 25.64
C ALA A 67 2.81 -18.50 25.25
N LYS A 68 2.63 -19.42 26.21
CA LYS A 68 2.53 -20.88 25.95
C LYS A 68 1.32 -21.23 25.07
N ILE A 69 0.16 -20.58 25.26
CA ILE A 69 -1.05 -20.83 24.48
C ILE A 69 -1.14 -19.98 23.22
N SER A 70 -0.18 -19.13 22.97
CA SER A 70 -0.17 -18.24 21.83
C SER A 70 -0.02 -19.01 20.52
N LYS A 71 -0.81 -18.64 19.51
CA LYS A 71 -0.74 -19.26 18.16
C LYS A 71 0.67 -19.17 17.58
N LYS A 72 1.03 -20.15 16.74
CA LYS A 72 2.28 -20.18 15.96
C LYS A 72 2.46 -18.86 15.18
N PRO A 73 3.70 -18.52 14.76
CA PRO A 73 3.95 -17.38 13.87
C PRO A 73 3.09 -17.44 12.62
N GLU A 74 2.58 -16.28 12.20
CA GLU A 74 1.84 -16.16 10.94
C GLU A 74 2.78 -16.27 9.75
N ASN A 75 2.31 -16.86 8.65
CA ASN A 75 3.02 -16.83 7.38
C ASN A 75 2.78 -15.48 6.70
N LEU A 76 3.69 -14.54 6.91
CA LEU A 76 3.60 -13.19 6.34
C LEU A 76 3.95 -13.16 4.84
N LEU A 77 4.58 -14.20 4.30
CA LEU A 77 4.90 -14.27 2.87
C LEU A 77 3.64 -14.31 2.00
N ALA A 78 2.53 -14.81 2.54
CA ALA A 78 1.25 -14.78 1.84
C ALA A 78 0.76 -13.35 1.53
N TYR A 79 1.20 -12.36 2.31
CA TYR A 79 0.81 -10.94 2.14
C TYR A 79 1.76 -10.15 1.22
N THR A 80 2.86 -10.76 0.75
CA THR A 80 3.83 -10.09 -0.13
C THR A 80 3.45 -10.15 -1.61
N ASN A 81 2.48 -11.00 -1.95
CA ASN A 81 2.01 -11.20 -3.33
C ASN A 81 0.80 -10.31 -3.69
N GLY A 82 0.55 -9.28 -2.91
CA GLY A 82 -0.66 -8.49 -3.01
C GLY A 82 -1.88 -9.18 -2.36
N GLY A 83 -2.95 -8.46 -2.26
CA GLY A 83 -4.24 -8.90 -1.70
C GLY A 83 -5.39 -8.60 -2.65
N THR A 84 -6.61 -8.63 -2.14
CA THR A 84 -7.75 -8.10 -2.89
C THR A 84 -7.61 -6.59 -3.04
N PRO A 85 -8.14 -6.00 -4.14
CA PRO A 85 -8.08 -4.55 -4.36
C PRO A 85 -8.60 -3.77 -3.16
N GLN A 86 -7.79 -2.86 -2.64
CA GLN A 86 -8.21 -2.01 -1.51
C GLN A 86 -9.39 -1.11 -1.88
N TYR A 87 -9.49 -0.75 -3.14
CA TYR A 87 -10.54 0.13 -3.69
C TYR A 87 -11.31 -0.58 -4.80
N ALA A 88 -11.92 -1.73 -4.48
CA ALA A 88 -12.61 -2.56 -5.47
C ALA A 88 -13.84 -1.88 -6.10
N GLN A 89 -14.44 -0.90 -5.41
CA GLN A 89 -15.63 -0.21 -5.90
C GLN A 89 -15.29 0.72 -7.06
N LYS A 90 -16.02 0.55 -8.17
CA LYS A 90 -15.98 1.44 -9.32
C LYS A 90 -17.06 2.51 -9.18
N LEU A 91 -16.72 3.75 -9.53
CA LEU A 91 -17.68 4.86 -9.59
C LEU A 91 -18.01 5.13 -11.05
N ILE A 92 -19.26 5.49 -11.32
CA ILE A 92 -19.75 5.72 -12.66
C ILE A 92 -20.24 7.16 -12.76
N THR A 93 -19.73 7.89 -13.76
CA THR A 93 -20.20 9.23 -14.13
C THR A 93 -20.48 9.29 -15.63
N LYS A 94 -20.74 10.49 -16.15
CA LYS A 94 -21.06 10.71 -17.56
C LYS A 94 -20.01 11.59 -18.25
N ILE A 95 -19.89 11.42 -19.56
CA ILE A 95 -19.21 12.37 -20.42
C ILE A 95 -20.27 13.10 -21.24
N THR A 96 -20.20 14.42 -21.28
CA THR A 96 -21.06 15.27 -22.09
C THR A 96 -20.24 15.90 -23.20
N LYS A 97 -20.63 15.68 -24.43
CA LYS A 97 -19.98 16.25 -25.60
C LYS A 97 -20.34 17.70 -25.81
N GLY A 98 -19.32 18.46 -26.20
CA GLY A 98 -19.53 19.84 -26.58
C GLY A 98 -20.21 19.94 -27.95
N ASN A 99 -21.19 20.83 -28.05
CA ASN A 99 -21.90 21.16 -29.29
C ASN A 99 -21.71 22.62 -29.70
N GLN A 100 -20.75 23.31 -29.09
CA GLN A 100 -20.48 24.72 -29.37
C GLN A 100 -20.10 24.90 -30.86
N PRO A 101 -20.57 25.95 -31.52
CA PRO A 101 -20.10 26.31 -32.85
C PRO A 101 -18.65 26.79 -32.78
N GLY A 102 -17.83 26.41 -33.78
CA GLY A 102 -16.43 26.84 -33.86
C GLY A 102 -15.46 25.71 -34.14
N ALA A 103 -14.18 26.06 -34.22
CA ALA A 103 -13.10 25.12 -34.53
C ALA A 103 -12.78 24.14 -33.39
N PHE A 104 -13.14 24.50 -32.17
CA PHE A 104 -12.90 23.69 -30.97
C PHE A 104 -14.22 23.33 -30.27
N LYS A 105 -14.29 22.09 -29.78
CA LYS A 105 -15.39 21.59 -28.97
C LYS A 105 -14.85 21.21 -27.58
N VAL A 106 -15.59 21.49 -26.54
CA VAL A 106 -15.22 21.18 -25.16
C VAL A 106 -16.12 20.07 -24.64
N ASP A 107 -15.53 18.87 -24.48
CA ASP A 107 -16.20 17.77 -23.82
C ASP A 107 -16.03 17.89 -22.30
N ARG A 108 -17.07 17.57 -21.55
CA ARG A 108 -17.05 17.64 -20.09
C ARG A 108 -17.13 16.24 -19.50
N MET A 109 -16.14 15.87 -18.72
CA MET A 109 -16.13 14.67 -17.88
C MET A 109 -16.69 15.02 -16.50
N GLU A 110 -17.77 14.37 -16.07
CA GLU A 110 -18.28 14.53 -14.73
C GLU A 110 -17.38 13.84 -13.72
N LEU A 111 -17.08 14.52 -12.62
CA LEU A 111 -16.27 13.98 -11.54
C LEU A 111 -17.13 13.22 -10.52
N PRO A 112 -16.64 12.12 -9.92
CA PRO A 112 -17.40 11.36 -8.93
C PRO A 112 -17.33 12.00 -7.53
N TYR A 113 -17.95 13.17 -7.37
CA TYR A 113 -17.97 13.90 -6.09
C TYR A 113 -18.62 13.11 -4.95
N GLN A 114 -19.58 12.23 -5.26
CA GLN A 114 -20.22 11.36 -4.26
C GLN A 114 -19.46 10.04 -4.15
N SER A 115 -18.26 10.11 -3.64
CA SER A 115 -17.40 8.94 -3.43
C SER A 115 -17.64 8.34 -2.03
N PRO A 116 -17.64 7.00 -1.88
CA PRO A 116 -17.77 6.35 -0.58
C PRO A 116 -16.63 6.69 0.37
N TRP A 117 -15.50 7.12 -0.17
CA TRP A 117 -14.32 7.51 0.62
C TRP A 117 -14.34 8.99 1.04
N LYS A 118 -15.37 9.75 0.67
CA LYS A 118 -15.54 11.19 1.00
C LYS A 118 -14.33 12.07 0.66
N ASN A 119 -13.56 11.65 -0.35
CA ASN A 119 -12.39 12.37 -0.82
C ASN A 119 -12.81 13.57 -1.68
N GLN A 120 -11.97 14.59 -1.72
CA GLN A 120 -12.12 15.70 -2.64
C GLN A 120 -11.54 15.35 -4.02
N MET A 121 -12.16 15.85 -5.08
CA MET A 121 -11.75 15.61 -6.46
C MET A 121 -11.08 16.85 -7.06
N ARG A 122 -10.01 17.33 -6.41
CA ARG A 122 -9.19 18.44 -6.93
C ARG A 122 -8.10 17.87 -7.83
N LEU A 123 -8.42 17.71 -9.11
CA LEU A 123 -7.52 17.10 -10.08
C LEU A 123 -6.29 17.98 -10.32
N SER A 124 -5.12 17.36 -10.45
CA SER A 124 -3.84 18.04 -10.60
C SER A 124 -3.00 17.54 -11.78
N GLY A 125 -3.27 16.35 -12.29
CA GLY A 125 -2.55 15.82 -13.44
C GLY A 125 -3.33 14.71 -14.13
N ILE A 126 -3.11 14.57 -15.44
CA ILE A 126 -3.72 13.54 -16.30
C ILE A 126 -2.71 13.08 -17.33
N ASP A 127 -2.67 11.78 -17.59
CA ASP A 127 -2.02 11.20 -18.76
C ASP A 127 -2.83 10.02 -19.29
N PHE A 128 -2.62 9.64 -20.56
CA PHE A 128 -3.41 8.62 -21.24
C PHE A 128 -2.61 7.33 -21.43
N LEU A 129 -3.28 6.19 -21.26
CA LEU A 129 -2.72 4.90 -21.64
C LEU A 129 -2.61 4.79 -23.17
N ALA A 130 -1.88 3.77 -23.63
CA ALA A 130 -1.62 3.57 -25.07
C ALA A 130 -2.90 3.43 -25.91
N ASP A 131 -3.97 2.86 -25.35
CA ASP A 131 -5.27 2.74 -26.01
C ASP A 131 -6.08 4.06 -26.06
N ARG A 132 -5.59 5.11 -25.39
CA ARG A 132 -6.19 6.44 -25.26
C ARG A 132 -7.63 6.49 -24.75
N ASN A 133 -8.32 5.36 -24.62
CA ASN A 133 -9.66 5.28 -24.01
C ASN A 133 -9.60 5.19 -22.50
N LYS A 134 -8.38 5.09 -21.97
CA LYS A 134 -8.10 5.08 -20.52
C LYS A 134 -7.15 6.20 -20.17
N ALA A 135 -7.46 6.91 -19.10
CA ALA A 135 -6.61 7.93 -18.53
C ALA A 135 -6.27 7.59 -17.09
N VAL A 136 -5.10 8.04 -16.64
CA VAL A 136 -4.75 8.04 -15.23
C VAL A 136 -4.74 9.48 -14.76
N ILE A 137 -5.43 9.74 -13.66
CA ILE A 137 -5.64 11.09 -13.12
C ILE A 137 -5.23 11.10 -11.66
N CYS A 138 -4.46 12.09 -11.24
CA CYS A 138 -4.17 12.31 -9.83
C CYS A 138 -4.90 13.53 -9.28
N SER A 139 -5.13 13.54 -7.97
CA SER A 139 -5.68 14.67 -7.23
C SER A 139 -4.68 15.20 -6.20
N THR A 140 -4.72 16.50 -5.92
CA THR A 140 -3.89 17.12 -4.88
C THR A 140 -4.14 16.55 -3.48
N ASP A 141 -5.27 15.85 -3.31
CA ASP A 141 -5.67 15.24 -2.04
C ASP A 141 -5.03 13.85 -1.80
N GLY A 142 -4.21 13.36 -2.77
CA GLY A 142 -3.42 12.15 -2.58
C GLY A 142 -3.90 10.92 -3.32
N ASP A 143 -4.94 11.03 -4.15
CA ASP A 143 -5.52 9.91 -4.88
C ASP A 143 -5.01 9.81 -6.31
N VAL A 144 -4.96 8.56 -6.80
CA VAL A 144 -4.76 8.27 -8.23
C VAL A 144 -5.91 7.40 -8.73
N TRP A 145 -6.45 7.79 -9.87
CA TRP A 145 -7.62 7.19 -10.50
C TRP A 145 -7.31 6.69 -11.89
N LEU A 146 -7.71 5.46 -12.19
CA LEU A 146 -7.84 4.96 -13.55
C LEU A 146 -9.25 5.27 -14.04
N VAL A 147 -9.36 5.93 -15.18
CA VAL A 147 -10.64 6.33 -15.78
C VAL A 147 -10.76 5.70 -17.14
N GLU A 148 -11.81 4.91 -17.35
CA GLU A 148 -12.12 4.26 -18.63
C GLU A 148 -13.28 4.98 -19.31
N GLY A 149 -13.30 4.98 -20.64
CA GLY A 149 -14.37 5.56 -21.45
C GLY A 149 -14.15 7.00 -21.87
N VAL A 150 -12.93 7.54 -21.76
CA VAL A 150 -12.62 8.96 -22.00
C VAL A 150 -12.78 9.39 -23.48
N LEU A 151 -12.68 8.45 -24.44
CA LEU A 151 -12.87 8.73 -25.87
C LEU A 151 -14.27 8.39 -26.39
N GLN A 152 -15.16 7.86 -25.56
CA GLN A 152 -16.51 7.54 -25.99
C GLN A 152 -17.28 8.81 -26.35
N GLN A 153 -18.03 8.78 -27.44
CA GLN A 153 -18.79 9.94 -27.89
C GLN A 153 -19.95 10.29 -26.96
N GLU A 154 -20.64 9.27 -26.45
CA GLU A 154 -21.61 9.36 -25.38
C GLU A 154 -21.44 8.14 -24.52
N GLY A 155 -21.49 8.28 -23.20
CA GLY A 155 -21.33 7.10 -22.39
C GLY A 155 -20.98 7.33 -20.94
N LYS A 156 -20.63 6.23 -20.33
CA LYS A 156 -20.27 6.15 -18.92
C LYS A 156 -18.74 6.22 -18.79
N LEU A 157 -18.30 7.08 -17.89
CA LEU A 157 -16.93 7.06 -17.39
C LEU A 157 -16.88 6.13 -16.19
N ILE A 158 -15.93 5.20 -16.18
CA ILE A 158 -15.71 4.28 -15.08
C ILE A 158 -14.43 4.70 -14.37
N TRP A 159 -14.57 5.07 -13.11
CA TRP A 159 -13.48 5.52 -12.25
C TRP A 159 -13.10 4.40 -11.27
N LYS A 160 -11.87 3.96 -11.30
CA LYS A 160 -11.27 3.04 -10.33
C LYS A 160 -10.17 3.78 -9.57
N ARG A 161 -10.27 3.85 -8.24
CA ARG A 161 -9.19 4.36 -7.39
C ARG A 161 -8.10 3.31 -7.32
N ILE A 162 -6.88 3.64 -7.75
CA ILE A 162 -5.75 2.70 -7.82
C ILE A 162 -4.67 2.98 -6.79
N ALA A 163 -4.61 4.20 -6.27
CA ALA A 163 -3.73 4.56 -5.17
C ALA A 163 -4.31 5.70 -4.34
N SER A 164 -3.85 5.82 -3.11
CA SER A 164 -4.24 6.89 -2.17
C SER A 164 -3.12 7.13 -1.15
N GLY A 165 -3.19 8.27 -0.45
CA GLY A 165 -2.26 8.63 0.60
C GLY A 165 -0.95 9.23 0.11
N LEU A 166 -0.88 9.64 -1.15
CA LEU A 166 0.25 10.38 -1.69
C LEU A 166 0.24 11.84 -1.19
N PHE A 167 1.41 12.42 -0.97
CA PHE A 167 1.48 13.79 -0.47
C PHE A 167 1.44 14.81 -1.60
N GLN A 168 0.27 15.43 -1.77
CA GLN A 168 0.01 16.46 -2.77
C GLN A 168 0.54 16.12 -4.18
N PRO A 169 -0.02 15.11 -4.87
CA PRO A 169 0.30 14.85 -6.26
C PRO A 169 0.05 16.09 -7.13
N LEU A 170 1.02 16.45 -7.96
CA LEU A 170 0.97 17.63 -8.83
C LEU A 170 1.02 17.28 -10.31
N GLY A 171 1.55 16.11 -10.64
CA GLY A 171 1.65 15.63 -12.01
C GLY A 171 1.67 14.11 -12.08
N ILE A 172 1.30 13.58 -13.24
CA ILE A 172 1.31 12.16 -13.52
C ILE A 172 1.84 11.91 -14.94
N LYS A 173 2.63 10.85 -15.10
CA LYS A 173 3.17 10.48 -16.40
C LYS A 173 3.23 8.96 -16.55
N ILE A 174 2.84 8.48 -17.72
CA ILE A 174 2.96 7.08 -18.10
C ILE A 174 4.17 6.93 -19.01
N VAL A 175 5.12 6.08 -18.61
CA VAL A 175 6.33 5.75 -19.38
C VAL A 175 6.45 4.24 -19.41
N ASP A 176 6.50 3.66 -20.59
CA ASP A 176 6.63 2.21 -20.80
C ASP A 176 5.65 1.38 -19.94
N LYS A 177 4.39 1.77 -19.94
CA LYS A 177 3.28 1.20 -19.13
C LYS A 177 3.41 1.40 -17.62
N ASN A 178 4.45 2.07 -17.13
CA ASN A 178 4.59 2.41 -15.71
C ASN A 178 3.98 3.77 -15.41
N ILE A 179 3.30 3.89 -14.30
CA ILE A 179 2.68 5.12 -13.84
C ILE A 179 3.62 5.80 -12.84
N PHE A 180 4.04 7.02 -13.16
CA PHE A 180 4.85 7.86 -12.30
C PHE A 180 4.01 9.05 -11.84
N VAL A 181 4.08 9.36 -10.55
CA VAL A 181 3.35 10.47 -9.91
C VAL A 181 4.35 11.38 -9.24
N THR A 182 4.36 12.65 -9.63
CA THR A 182 5.16 13.67 -8.96
C THR A 182 4.37 14.21 -7.77
N CYS A 183 4.86 13.93 -6.58
CA CYS A 183 4.33 14.45 -5.33
C CYS A 183 5.17 15.64 -4.85
N ARG A 184 4.70 16.36 -3.85
CA ARG A 184 5.43 17.49 -3.27
C ARG A 184 6.77 17.08 -2.66
N ASP A 185 6.87 15.88 -2.11
CA ASP A 185 8.02 15.35 -1.38
C ASP A 185 8.82 14.32 -2.17
N GLN A 186 8.26 13.72 -3.23
CA GLN A 186 8.90 12.59 -3.90
C GLN A 186 8.34 12.33 -5.31
N LEU A 187 9.08 11.58 -6.11
CA LEU A 187 8.60 10.94 -7.32
C LEU A 187 8.25 9.48 -7.00
N VAL A 188 7.00 9.12 -7.19
CA VAL A 188 6.47 7.77 -6.91
C VAL A 188 6.26 7.03 -8.21
N LYS A 189 6.73 5.77 -8.28
CA LYS A 189 6.32 4.81 -9.28
C LYS A 189 5.27 3.88 -8.66
N LEU A 190 4.10 3.77 -9.26
CA LEU A 190 3.08 2.81 -8.86
C LEU A 190 3.44 1.42 -9.41
N HIS A 191 3.35 0.41 -8.55
CA HIS A 191 3.59 -0.98 -8.90
C HIS A 191 2.30 -1.77 -8.72
N ASP A 192 1.83 -2.35 -9.81
CA ASP A 192 0.78 -3.37 -9.79
C ASP A 192 1.47 -4.74 -9.72
N LEU A 193 1.38 -5.41 -8.56
CA LEU A 193 2.07 -6.68 -8.30
C LEU A 193 1.21 -7.90 -8.62
N ASN A 194 -0.08 -7.76 -8.72
CA ASN A 194 -1.05 -8.83 -8.84
C ASN A 194 -2.07 -8.65 -9.97
N GLY A 195 -2.00 -7.55 -10.73
CA GLY A 195 -2.86 -7.29 -11.88
C GLY A 195 -4.29 -6.85 -11.52
N ASP A 196 -4.54 -6.33 -10.31
CA ASP A 196 -5.87 -5.95 -9.86
C ASP A 196 -6.26 -4.48 -10.12
#